data_393a968499db170378c43196d3d3d734
#
_entry.id   393a968499db170378c43196d3d3d734
#
_cell.length_a   1.000
_cell.length_b   1.000
_cell.length_c   1.000
_cell.angle_alpha   90.00
_cell.angle_beta   90.00
_cell.angle_gamma   90.00
#
_symmetry.space_group_name_H-M   'P 1'
#
loop_
_entity.id
_entity.type
_entity.pdbx_description
1 polymer ?
#
loop_
_entity_poly.entity_id
_entity_poly.type
_entity_poly.pdbx_seq_one_letter_code
_entity_poly.pdbx_strand_id
1 'polypeptide(L)'
;DSKTGKWYTSFYYTNWNGVREKKLKRGFETKKAALEWERDFLMKSQANLDMRFDSFVELYIEDLQHRIKENTFKTKNSVINSKIIPFFKNKKLSEITVKDVIKWQNELLAYEDEDGDPFSQTYLKQMHNQLTAIFNHAVRYYDLKENPATKAGPIGEKEAGEIVFWT
;
A
#
# COMPACT_ATOMS: atom_id res chain seq x y z
N ASP A 1 21.52 29.08 5.86
CA ASP A 1 22.72 28.97 5.01
C ASP A 1 23.19 30.38 4.68
N SER A 2 24.30 30.78 5.25
CA SER A 2 24.88 32.15 5.12
C SER A 2 25.29 32.53 3.69
N LYS A 3 25.50 31.54 2.81
CA LYS A 3 25.91 31.77 1.41
C LYS A 3 24.73 32.01 0.47
N THR A 4 23.56 31.47 0.76
CA THR A 4 22.40 31.49 -0.15
C THR A 4 21.21 32.24 0.41
N GLY A 5 21.25 32.71 1.68
CA GLY A 5 20.12 33.33 2.36
C GLY A 5 18.90 32.39 2.58
N LYS A 6 19.02 31.13 2.17
CA LYS A 6 17.94 30.13 2.27
C LYS A 6 18.07 29.26 3.51
N TRP A 7 16.95 28.71 3.95
CA TRP A 7 16.92 27.80 5.08
C TRP A 7 17.31 26.38 4.68
N TYR A 8 17.86 25.63 5.64
CA TYR A 8 18.13 24.20 5.49
C TYR A 8 17.71 23.47 6.76
N THR A 9 17.46 22.18 6.66
CA THR A 9 17.29 21.29 7.79
C THR A 9 18.36 20.18 7.76
N SER A 10 18.82 19.78 8.93
CA SER A 10 19.80 18.72 9.09
C SER A 10 19.52 17.99 10.41
N PHE A 11 19.17 16.71 10.31
CA PHE A 11 18.81 15.88 11.45
C PHE A 11 19.29 14.45 11.26
N TYR A 12 19.28 13.69 12.35
CA TYR A 12 19.52 12.25 12.32
C TYR A 12 18.18 11.50 12.38
N TYR A 13 18.08 10.43 11.64
CA TYR A 13 16.97 9.50 11.70
C TYR A 13 17.50 8.06 11.68
N THR A 14 16.70 7.13 12.16
CA THR A 14 17.02 5.71 12.07
C THR A 14 16.34 5.16 10.81
N ASN A 15 17.14 4.64 9.87
CA ASN A 15 16.59 4.01 8.69
C ASN A 15 15.94 2.66 9.03
N TRP A 16 15.27 2.06 8.07
CA TRP A 16 14.56 0.77 8.22
C TRP A 16 15.49 -0.41 8.61
N ASN A 17 16.81 -0.31 8.38
CA ASN A 17 17.80 -1.29 8.85
C ASN A 17 18.20 -1.08 10.32
N GLY A 18 17.61 -0.11 11.03
CA GLY A 18 18.03 0.27 12.37
C GLY A 18 19.31 1.10 12.40
N VAL A 19 19.85 1.51 11.24
CA VAL A 19 21.06 2.30 11.15
C VAL A 19 20.73 3.79 11.28
N ARG A 20 21.48 4.50 12.12
CA ARG A 20 21.34 5.95 12.28
C ARG A 20 22.03 6.67 11.14
N GLU A 21 21.26 7.38 10.34
CA GLU A 21 21.71 8.17 9.19
C GLU A 21 21.45 9.65 9.39
N LYS A 22 22.26 10.49 8.72
CA LYS A 22 22.09 11.95 8.71
C LYS A 22 21.42 12.39 7.41
N LYS A 23 20.33 13.12 7.51
CA LYS A 23 19.67 13.77 6.37
C LYS A 23 19.96 15.26 6.39
N LEU A 24 20.31 15.81 5.20
CA LEU A 24 20.48 17.23 4.95
C LEU A 24 19.66 17.63 3.74
N LYS A 25 18.81 18.64 3.87
CA LYS A 25 18.08 19.26 2.76
C LYS A 25 18.23 20.77 2.85
N ARG A 26 18.61 21.38 1.72
CA ARG A 26 18.82 22.83 1.60
C ARG A 26 17.82 23.46 0.61
N GLY A 27 17.75 24.80 0.61
CA GLY A 27 17.02 25.55 -0.42
C GLY A 27 15.59 25.92 -0.06
N PHE A 28 15.20 25.84 1.22
CA PHE A 28 13.88 26.29 1.65
C PHE A 28 13.80 27.82 1.74
N GLU A 29 12.68 28.37 1.28
CA GLU A 29 12.46 29.82 1.33
C GLU A 29 12.16 30.31 2.76
N THR A 30 11.56 29.46 3.60
CA THR A 30 11.19 29.80 4.98
C THR A 30 11.62 28.71 5.96
N LYS A 31 11.81 29.12 7.23
CA LYS A 31 12.06 28.20 8.35
C LYS A 31 10.89 27.23 8.50
N LYS A 32 9.64 27.70 8.31
CA LYS A 32 8.44 26.88 8.42
C LYS A 32 8.45 25.74 7.39
N ALA A 33 8.77 26.05 6.12
CA ALA A 33 8.87 25.05 5.06
C ALA A 33 9.95 24.01 5.34
N ALA A 34 11.09 24.40 5.92
CA ALA A 34 12.15 23.48 6.31
C ALA A 34 11.69 22.52 7.43
N LEU A 35 10.98 23.04 8.45
CA LEU A 35 10.45 22.23 9.56
C LEU A 35 9.29 21.32 9.14
N GLU A 36 8.41 21.77 8.26
CA GLU A 36 7.35 20.95 7.68
C GLU A 36 7.94 19.78 6.90
N TRP A 37 8.92 20.06 6.04
CA TRP A 37 9.61 19.02 5.29
C TRP A 37 10.32 18.01 6.20
N GLU A 38 10.98 18.47 7.27
CA GLU A 38 11.63 17.59 8.25
C GLU A 38 10.60 16.67 8.93
N ARG A 39 9.47 17.25 9.35
CA ARG A 39 8.37 16.50 9.99
C ARG A 39 7.79 15.44 9.05
N ASP A 40 7.50 15.83 7.80
CA ASP A 40 7.00 14.92 6.77
C ASP A 40 8.01 13.80 6.45
N PHE A 41 9.29 14.15 6.37
CA PHE A 41 10.35 13.17 6.17
C PHE A 41 10.44 12.18 7.34
N LEU A 42 10.39 12.66 8.59
CA LEU A 42 10.41 11.80 9.77
C LEU A 42 9.16 10.95 9.87
N MET A 43 7.99 11.47 9.56
CA MET A 43 6.75 10.68 9.48
C MET A 43 6.85 9.60 8.40
N LYS A 44 7.37 9.92 7.21
CA LYS A 44 7.56 8.96 6.11
C LYS A 44 8.70 7.96 6.39
N SER A 45 9.73 8.35 7.10
CA SER A 45 10.84 7.45 7.48
C SER A 45 10.54 6.63 8.74
N GLN A 46 9.61 7.11 9.59
CA GLN A 46 8.96 6.32 10.64
C GLN A 46 7.81 5.47 10.09
N ALA A 47 7.33 5.75 8.88
CA ALA A 47 6.58 4.83 8.04
C ALA A 47 7.52 3.67 7.64
N ASN A 48 8.08 3.04 8.63
CA ASN A 48 8.95 1.91 8.55
C ASN A 48 8.11 0.72 8.08
N LEU A 49 8.70 -0.21 7.35
CA LEU A 49 8.08 -1.51 7.04
C LEU A 49 7.59 -2.26 8.29
N ASP A 50 8.02 -1.84 9.47
CA ASP A 50 7.53 -2.30 10.79
C ASP A 50 6.18 -1.69 11.20
N MET A 51 5.64 -0.71 10.44
CA MET A 51 4.29 -0.22 10.70
C MET A 51 3.23 -1.29 10.41
N ARG A 52 2.10 -1.17 11.06
CA ARG A 52 0.95 -2.02 10.79
C ARG A 52 0.43 -1.79 9.38
N PHE A 53 -0.10 -2.84 8.78
CA PHE A 53 -0.63 -2.80 7.43
C PHE A 53 -1.76 -1.77 7.27
N ASP A 54 -2.67 -1.66 8.24
CA ASP A 54 -3.75 -0.67 8.22
C ASP A 54 -3.22 0.77 8.16
N SER A 55 -2.22 1.10 8.98
CA SER A 55 -1.57 2.43 8.97
C SER A 55 -0.86 2.71 7.65
N PHE A 56 -0.23 1.68 7.04
CA PHE A 56 0.35 1.83 5.71
C PHE A 56 -0.70 2.08 4.64
N VAL A 57 -1.84 1.40 4.71
CA VAL A 57 -2.95 1.59 3.77
C VAL A 57 -3.51 3.02 3.84
N GLU A 58 -3.58 3.64 5.04
CA GLU A 58 -3.96 5.05 5.17
C GLU A 58 -3.04 5.96 4.35
N LEU A 59 -1.73 5.79 4.45
CA LEU A 59 -0.75 6.55 3.63
C LEU A 59 -0.93 6.29 2.12
N TYR A 60 -1.15 5.03 1.75
CA TYR A 60 -1.43 4.68 0.35
C TYR A 60 -2.70 5.36 -0.18
N ILE A 61 -3.77 5.40 0.62
CA ILE A 61 -5.04 6.04 0.27
C ILE A 61 -4.87 7.56 0.13
N GLU A 62 -4.12 8.22 1.03
CA GLU A 62 -3.80 9.64 0.93
C GLU A 62 -3.06 9.97 -0.37
N ASP A 63 -2.06 9.19 -0.73
CA ASP A 63 -1.31 9.37 -1.98
C ASP A 63 -2.17 9.10 -3.22
N LEU A 64 -3.12 8.17 -3.13
CA LEU A 64 -3.95 7.73 -4.25
C LEU A 64 -5.07 8.71 -4.58
N GLN A 65 -5.74 9.30 -3.57
CA GLN A 65 -6.95 10.12 -3.74
C GLN A 65 -6.76 11.31 -4.68
N HIS A 66 -5.54 11.85 -4.75
CA HIS A 66 -5.21 13.00 -5.62
C HIS A 66 -4.81 12.59 -7.04
N ARG A 67 -4.70 11.29 -7.33
CA ARG A 67 -4.18 10.75 -8.60
C ARG A 67 -5.21 10.05 -9.47
N ILE A 68 -6.38 9.75 -8.91
CA ILE A 68 -7.43 9.00 -9.61
C ILE A 68 -8.79 9.70 -9.48
N LYS A 69 -9.71 9.33 -10.40
CA LYS A 69 -11.07 9.87 -10.40
C LYS A 69 -11.83 9.42 -9.14
N GLU A 70 -12.69 10.29 -8.63
CA GLU A 70 -13.47 10.07 -7.38
C GLU A 70 -14.22 8.74 -7.35
N ASN A 71 -14.92 8.38 -8.42
CA ASN A 71 -15.66 7.11 -8.47
C ASN A 71 -14.74 5.90 -8.41
N THR A 72 -13.58 5.96 -9.09
CA THR A 72 -12.56 4.91 -9.03
C THR A 72 -11.99 4.81 -7.62
N PHE A 73 -11.76 5.94 -6.96
CA PHE A 73 -11.30 5.99 -5.59
C PHE A 73 -12.29 5.33 -4.63
N LYS A 74 -13.58 5.69 -4.70
CA LYS A 74 -14.65 5.12 -3.86
C LYS A 74 -14.70 3.58 -3.98
N THR A 75 -14.66 3.06 -5.21
CA THR A 75 -14.69 1.61 -5.46
C THR A 75 -13.47 0.92 -4.87
N LYS A 76 -12.27 1.46 -5.10
CA LYS A 76 -11.02 0.90 -4.54
C LYS A 76 -11.04 0.92 -3.02
N ASN A 77 -11.38 2.05 -2.43
CA ASN A 77 -11.43 2.24 -0.98
C ASN A 77 -12.43 1.29 -0.32
N SER A 78 -13.60 1.06 -0.94
CA SER A 78 -14.59 0.09 -0.46
C SER A 78 -14.02 -1.33 -0.40
N VAL A 79 -13.38 -1.80 -1.48
CA VAL A 79 -12.76 -3.13 -1.53
C VAL A 79 -11.65 -3.27 -0.50
N ILE A 80 -10.78 -2.27 -0.39
CA ILE A 80 -9.66 -2.26 0.55
C ILE A 80 -10.17 -2.39 2.00
N ASN A 81 -11.13 -1.55 2.38
CA ASN A 81 -11.66 -1.52 3.74
C ASN A 81 -12.48 -2.78 4.10
N SER A 82 -13.24 -3.33 3.15
CA SER A 82 -14.13 -4.47 3.43
C SER A 82 -13.48 -5.84 3.29
N LYS A 83 -12.44 -5.99 2.44
CA LYS A 83 -11.91 -7.30 2.07
C LYS A 83 -10.40 -7.47 2.34
N ILE A 84 -9.64 -6.39 2.45
CA ILE A 84 -8.19 -6.46 2.64
C ILE A 84 -7.79 -6.11 4.07
N ILE A 85 -8.19 -4.94 4.56
CA ILE A 85 -7.85 -4.49 5.92
C ILE A 85 -8.26 -5.52 6.99
N PRO A 86 -9.47 -6.09 7.00
CA PRO A 86 -9.87 -7.01 8.06
C PRO A 86 -8.93 -8.20 8.26
N PHE A 87 -8.31 -8.67 7.18
CA PHE A 87 -7.38 -9.79 7.21
C PHE A 87 -5.96 -9.40 7.64
N PHE A 88 -5.45 -8.28 7.10
CA PHE A 88 -4.04 -7.90 7.26
C PHE A 88 -3.77 -6.86 8.34
N LYS A 89 -4.78 -6.15 8.86
CA LYS A 89 -4.62 -4.97 9.73
C LYS A 89 -3.66 -5.13 10.92
N ASN A 90 -3.61 -6.32 11.52
CA ASN A 90 -2.83 -6.57 12.73
C ASN A 90 -1.39 -7.01 12.43
N LYS A 91 -1.04 -7.21 11.16
CA LYS A 91 0.30 -7.61 10.74
C LYS A 91 1.14 -6.39 10.41
N LYS A 92 2.44 -6.46 10.67
CA LYS A 92 3.38 -5.48 10.14
C LYS A 92 3.56 -5.71 8.64
N LEU A 93 3.72 -4.63 7.90
CA LEU A 93 3.90 -4.70 6.44
C LEU A 93 5.09 -5.61 6.06
N SER A 94 6.20 -5.54 6.82
CA SER A 94 7.41 -6.35 6.63
C SER A 94 7.21 -7.84 6.93
N GLU A 95 6.21 -8.19 7.74
CA GLU A 95 5.96 -9.57 8.18
C GLU A 95 4.95 -10.30 7.30
N ILE A 96 4.29 -9.59 6.37
CA ILE A 96 3.31 -10.23 5.47
C ILE A 96 4.05 -11.04 4.42
N THR A 97 3.82 -12.34 4.46
CA THR A 97 4.47 -13.32 3.59
C THR A 97 3.56 -13.75 2.42
N VAL A 98 4.15 -14.42 1.44
CA VAL A 98 3.40 -15.09 0.36
C VAL A 98 2.36 -16.06 0.91
N LYS A 99 2.70 -16.79 2.00
CA LYS A 99 1.76 -17.73 2.67
C LYS A 99 0.53 -17.01 3.23
N ASP A 100 0.71 -15.80 3.77
CA ASP A 100 -0.42 -15.00 4.28
C ASP A 100 -1.35 -14.57 3.15
N VAL A 101 -0.77 -14.20 2.00
CA VAL A 101 -1.58 -13.84 0.82
C VAL A 101 -2.34 -15.05 0.29
N ILE A 102 -1.70 -16.22 0.20
CA ILE A 102 -2.36 -17.47 -0.22
C ILE A 102 -3.50 -17.84 0.75
N LYS A 103 -3.27 -17.67 2.07
CA LYS A 103 -4.32 -17.91 3.06
C LYS A 103 -5.52 -16.98 2.84
N TRP A 104 -5.27 -15.69 2.63
CA TRP A 104 -6.32 -14.72 2.30
C TRP A 104 -7.05 -15.07 1.01
N GLN A 105 -6.34 -15.48 -0.05
CA GLN A 105 -6.95 -15.95 -1.30
C GLN A 105 -7.86 -17.16 -1.06
N ASN A 106 -7.42 -18.12 -0.27
CA ASN A 106 -8.22 -19.31 0.05
C ASN A 106 -9.49 -18.96 0.84
N GLU A 107 -9.42 -18.01 1.78
CA GLU A 107 -10.61 -17.51 2.48
C GLU A 107 -11.60 -16.82 1.54
N LEU A 108 -11.11 -16.07 0.55
CA LEU A 108 -11.97 -15.46 -0.47
C LEU A 108 -12.62 -16.49 -1.41
N LEU A 109 -11.87 -17.54 -1.77
CA LEU A 109 -12.37 -18.63 -2.62
C LEU A 109 -13.41 -19.51 -1.90
N ALA A 110 -13.27 -19.65 -0.58
CA ALA A 110 -14.19 -20.41 0.26
C ALA A 110 -15.40 -19.60 0.73
N TYR A 111 -15.47 -18.31 0.36
CA TYR A 111 -16.58 -17.47 0.77
C TYR A 111 -17.85 -17.81 -0.01
N GLU A 112 -18.95 -17.90 0.72
CA GLU A 112 -20.31 -17.98 0.20
C GLU A 112 -21.15 -16.87 0.87
N ASP A 113 -22.04 -16.24 0.14
CA ASP A 113 -22.99 -15.26 0.68
C ASP A 113 -24.19 -15.95 1.34
N GLU A 114 -25.22 -15.16 1.73
CA GLU A 114 -26.42 -15.68 2.39
C GLU A 114 -27.25 -16.63 1.50
N ASP A 115 -27.10 -16.52 0.18
CA ASP A 115 -27.75 -17.37 -0.83
C ASP A 115 -26.89 -18.59 -1.22
N GLY A 116 -25.65 -18.69 -0.68
CA GLY A 116 -24.69 -19.75 -0.97
C GLY A 116 -23.85 -19.49 -2.23
N ASP A 117 -23.87 -18.27 -2.74
CA ASP A 117 -23.14 -17.90 -3.94
C ASP A 117 -21.69 -17.45 -3.63
N PRO A 118 -20.67 -17.96 -4.38
CA PRO A 118 -19.29 -17.55 -4.22
C PRO A 118 -19.05 -16.16 -4.87
N PHE A 119 -17.92 -15.53 -4.52
CA PHE A 119 -17.49 -14.33 -5.24
C PHE A 119 -17.24 -14.62 -6.72
N SER A 120 -17.70 -13.71 -7.58
CA SER A 120 -17.42 -13.80 -9.01
C SER A 120 -15.91 -13.73 -9.29
N GLN A 121 -15.45 -14.42 -10.35
CA GLN A 121 -14.04 -14.44 -10.76
C GLN A 121 -13.48 -13.03 -11.01
N THR A 122 -14.30 -12.14 -11.59
CA THR A 122 -13.93 -10.74 -11.82
C THR A 122 -13.72 -9.99 -10.51
N TYR A 123 -14.56 -10.23 -9.50
CA TYR A 123 -14.43 -9.58 -8.20
C TYR A 123 -13.23 -10.11 -7.41
N LEU A 124 -12.97 -11.42 -7.46
CA LEU A 124 -11.76 -12.02 -6.89
C LEU A 124 -10.49 -11.39 -7.47
N LYS A 125 -10.42 -11.28 -8.81
CA LYS A 125 -9.29 -10.61 -9.50
C LYS A 125 -9.18 -9.15 -9.12
N GLN A 126 -10.29 -8.44 -8.96
CA GLN A 126 -10.29 -7.04 -8.52
C GLN A 126 -9.70 -6.90 -7.11
N MET A 127 -10.12 -7.75 -6.15
CA MET A 127 -9.58 -7.73 -4.78
C MET A 127 -8.07 -8.00 -4.77
N HIS A 128 -7.61 -9.02 -5.50
CA HIS A 128 -6.19 -9.34 -5.60
C HIS A 128 -5.37 -8.20 -6.24
N ASN A 129 -5.91 -7.56 -7.29
CA ASN A 129 -5.25 -6.42 -7.95
C ASN A 129 -5.11 -5.21 -7.01
N GLN A 130 -6.07 -4.97 -6.10
CA GLN A 130 -5.94 -3.90 -5.10
C GLN A 130 -4.82 -4.22 -4.10
N LEU A 131 -4.75 -5.46 -3.59
CA LEU A 131 -3.67 -5.88 -2.69
C LEU A 131 -2.31 -5.77 -3.38
N THR A 132 -2.21 -6.23 -4.63
CA THR A 132 -0.99 -6.11 -5.45
C THR A 132 -0.57 -4.64 -5.63
N ALA A 133 -1.53 -3.73 -5.86
CA ALA A 133 -1.24 -2.30 -6.00
C ALA A 133 -0.71 -1.67 -4.70
N ILE A 134 -1.25 -2.04 -3.54
CA ILE A 134 -0.77 -1.60 -2.23
C ILE A 134 0.69 -2.03 -2.02
N PHE A 135 1.01 -3.30 -2.26
CA PHE A 135 2.38 -3.78 -2.11
C PHE A 135 3.34 -3.23 -3.18
N ASN A 136 2.89 -2.99 -4.41
CA ASN A 136 3.71 -2.31 -5.42
C ASN A 136 4.05 -0.88 -5.00
N HIS A 137 3.13 -0.18 -4.33
CA HIS A 137 3.40 1.14 -3.76
C HIS A 137 4.46 1.05 -2.65
N ALA A 138 4.37 0.02 -1.79
CA ALA A 138 5.38 -0.23 -0.75
C ALA A 138 6.76 -0.54 -1.34
N VAL A 139 6.83 -1.36 -2.38
CA VAL A 139 8.10 -1.67 -3.09
C VAL A 139 8.69 -0.42 -3.72
N ARG A 140 7.86 0.41 -4.36
CA ARG A 140 8.33 1.58 -5.12
C ARG A 140 8.78 2.74 -4.24
N TYR A 141 8.11 2.96 -3.11
CA TYR A 141 8.27 4.19 -2.33
C TYR A 141 8.73 3.99 -0.89
N TYR A 142 8.69 2.75 -0.38
CA TYR A 142 8.99 2.43 1.02
C TYR A 142 9.99 1.28 1.18
N ASP A 143 10.73 0.96 0.12
CA ASP A 143 11.84 -0.01 0.11
C ASP A 143 11.44 -1.44 0.54
N LEU A 144 10.17 -1.83 0.37
CA LEU A 144 9.80 -3.24 0.50
C LEU A 144 10.54 -4.03 -0.58
N LYS A 145 11.25 -5.09 -0.19
CA LYS A 145 12.12 -5.86 -1.09
C LYS A 145 11.38 -6.48 -2.27
N GLU A 146 10.18 -6.97 -2.04
CA GLU A 146 9.39 -7.69 -3.03
C GLU A 146 7.89 -7.63 -2.69
N ASN A 147 7.06 -7.81 -3.70
CA ASN A 147 5.61 -7.83 -3.54
C ASN A 147 5.14 -9.27 -3.26
N PRO A 148 4.65 -9.59 -2.05
CA PRO A 148 4.19 -10.93 -1.72
C PRO A 148 2.92 -11.32 -2.49
N ALA A 149 2.07 -10.37 -2.88
CA ALA A 149 0.88 -10.63 -3.66
C ALA A 149 1.22 -11.02 -5.11
N THR A 150 2.21 -10.38 -5.72
CA THR A 150 2.71 -10.80 -7.04
C THR A 150 3.31 -12.19 -7.01
N LYS A 151 4.08 -12.52 -5.94
CA LYS A 151 4.65 -13.87 -5.78
C LYS A 151 3.62 -14.95 -5.51
N ALA A 152 2.53 -14.63 -4.81
CA ALA A 152 1.44 -15.58 -4.57
C ALA A 152 0.74 -15.97 -5.89
N GLY A 153 0.83 -15.12 -6.89
CA GLY A 153 0.15 -15.31 -8.17
C GLY A 153 -1.31 -14.86 -8.16
N PRO A 154 -1.96 -14.85 -9.33
CA PRO A 154 -3.34 -14.41 -9.46
C PRO A 154 -4.32 -15.34 -8.71
N ILE A 155 -5.44 -14.77 -8.29
CA ILE A 155 -6.55 -15.52 -7.69
C ILE A 155 -7.58 -15.89 -8.75
N GLY A 156 -8.20 -17.05 -8.60
CA GLY A 156 -9.28 -17.55 -9.46
C GLY A 156 -8.78 -18.24 -10.74
N GLU A 157 -9.73 -18.65 -11.56
CA GLU A 157 -9.46 -19.42 -12.77
C GLU A 157 -8.80 -18.59 -13.86
N LYS A 158 -7.91 -19.23 -14.62
CA LYS A 158 -7.20 -18.57 -15.75
C LYS A 158 -8.09 -18.41 -16.99
N GLU A 159 -9.09 -19.27 -17.16
CA GLU A 159 -9.93 -19.28 -18.36
C GLU A 159 -11.13 -18.33 -18.19
N ALA A 160 -11.25 -17.37 -19.11
CA ALA A 160 -12.53 -16.72 -19.35
C ALA A 160 -13.46 -17.80 -19.93
N GLY A 161 -14.58 -18.07 -19.26
CA GLY A 161 -15.61 -18.95 -19.86
C GLY A 161 -15.92 -18.53 -21.28
N GLU A 162 -16.24 -19.50 -22.14
CA GLU A 162 -16.59 -19.25 -23.55
C GLU A 162 -17.63 -18.13 -23.63
N ILE A 163 -17.29 -17.10 -24.39
CA ILE A 163 -18.25 -16.05 -24.72
C ILE A 163 -19.27 -16.67 -25.68
N VAL A 164 -20.45 -17.01 -25.18
CA VAL A 164 -21.56 -17.45 -26.02
C VAL A 164 -22.07 -16.23 -26.76
N PHE A 165 -21.66 -16.07 -28.01
CA PHE A 165 -22.27 -15.08 -28.90
C PHE A 165 -23.68 -15.59 -29.30
N TRP A 166 -24.68 -14.79 -29.02
CA TRP A 166 -26.00 -14.99 -29.60
C TRP A 166 -25.93 -14.64 -31.10
N THR A 167 -26.14 -15.62 -31.95
CA THR A 167 -26.36 -15.42 -33.40
C THR A 167 -27.81 -15.08 -33.67
#